data_68797cea00c70912cf3decd6d9d30839
#
_entry.id   68797cea00c70912cf3decd6d9d30839
#
_cell.length_a   1.000
_cell.length_b   1.000
_cell.length_c   1.000
_cell.angle_alpha   90.00
_cell.angle_beta   90.00
_cell.angle_gamma   90.00
#
_symmetry.space_group_name_H-M   'P 1'
#
loop_
_entity.id
_entity.type
_entity.pdbx_description
1 polymer ?
#
loop_
_entity_poly.entity_id
_entity_poly.type
_entity_poly.pdbx_seq_one_letter_code
_entity_poly.pdbx_strand_id
1 'polypeptide(L)'
;RQMCIRDSNGRYTTYELTTNSDLSGPVFAKTSVGYVGKFTDKEFGEYEASFLAQLNSPDGISFPSVYDPETNPKGVMAGDSIHTAELILYYKSYFGDSINPCRMTVYELDENLTQNYYTDIDPLKYYNPNNLLARKAYTAVDQSLSDSIRNSDDFYPNVRLTSEEITKLGKRIYRLNRDHPEYFKTSEAFINNVFKGIYAKNDYGNGTILYVDQINLNVVIRCHEKDSLGNNLKKKNGTDSLYYTTRTFATTKEVIQANKFVNSEKLNEIAKKTDCTYLKSPAGIFTQATLPINKIYEELSHDTINAVKLTFNSYNQPDNGKFSMKAPTYVLLLREKERQSFFEENKLTDNITSYLAVHNATISNKPTTNQYVFTNLTRLINACVNEKQEAKKKAGDSWNEAAWEAANPDWNKVVLIPVLVQYDSSSNKNMISIQHDLQPGYVKLEGGPDGTKLKLEVTYTNFNGKQ
;
A
#
# COMPACT_ATOMS: atom_id res chain seq x y z
N ARG A 1 57.96 -5.84 17.83
CA ARG A 1 56.90 -5.90 18.86
C ARG A 1 55.79 -6.76 18.33
N GLN A 2 55.82 -8.06 18.71
CA GLN A 2 54.68 -8.94 18.54
C GLN A 2 53.57 -8.44 19.46
N MET A 3 52.51 -7.92 18.86
CA MET A 3 51.26 -7.70 19.57
C MET A 3 50.64 -9.09 19.75
N CYS A 4 50.68 -9.61 20.97
CA CYS A 4 49.89 -10.77 21.36
C CYS A 4 48.44 -10.44 21.10
N ILE A 5 47.83 -11.05 20.09
CA ILE A 5 46.40 -11.19 19.97
C ILE A 5 45.99 -12.05 21.15
N ARG A 6 45.54 -11.42 22.23
CA ARG A 6 44.84 -12.12 23.31
C ARG A 6 43.67 -12.85 22.68
N ASP A 7 43.58 -14.13 22.92
CA ASP A 7 42.41 -14.93 22.58
C ASP A 7 41.16 -14.15 22.94
N SER A 8 40.40 -13.81 21.92
CA SER A 8 39.05 -13.25 22.09
C SER A 8 38.23 -14.36 22.76
N ASN A 9 37.81 -14.16 24.01
CA ASN A 9 36.88 -15.05 24.72
C ASN A 9 35.49 -15.01 24.13
N GLY A 10 35.37 -14.91 22.78
CA GLY A 10 34.14 -14.97 22.04
C GLY A 10 33.50 -16.35 22.15
N ARG A 11 32.29 -16.40 22.63
CA ARG A 11 31.49 -17.61 22.78
C ARG A 11 30.24 -17.55 21.95
N TYR A 12 29.70 -18.72 21.65
CA TYR A 12 28.47 -18.87 20.87
C TYR A 12 27.50 -19.77 21.65
N THR A 13 26.23 -19.35 21.65
CA THR A 13 25.13 -20.12 22.20
C THR A 13 23.85 -19.87 21.40
N THR A 14 22.85 -20.69 21.61
CA THR A 14 21.55 -20.55 20.98
C THR A 14 20.45 -20.54 22.02
N TYR A 15 19.37 -19.77 21.72
CA TYR A 15 18.15 -19.76 22.52
C TYR A 15 16.96 -20.04 21.62
N GLU A 16 16.17 -21.03 21.99
CA GLU A 16 14.93 -21.33 21.25
C GLU A 16 13.87 -20.27 21.49
N LEU A 17 13.11 -19.96 20.45
CA LEU A 17 11.95 -19.08 20.53
C LEU A 17 10.75 -19.67 19.79
N THR A 18 9.57 -19.24 20.18
CA THR A 18 8.31 -19.64 19.55
C THR A 18 7.77 -18.55 18.67
N THR A 19 7.12 -18.97 17.60
CA THR A 19 6.41 -18.09 16.68
C THR A 19 4.96 -18.53 16.53
N ASN A 20 4.09 -17.61 16.14
CA ASN A 20 2.70 -17.89 15.81
C ASN A 20 2.23 -16.95 14.70
N SER A 21 1.28 -17.41 13.93
CA SER A 21 0.55 -16.55 13.00
C SER A 21 -0.46 -15.69 13.75
N ASP A 22 -0.58 -14.45 13.31
CA ASP A 22 -1.51 -13.48 13.87
C ASP A 22 -2.25 -12.77 12.74
N LEU A 23 -3.58 -12.72 12.81
CA LEU A 23 -4.36 -11.94 11.88
C LEU A 23 -3.99 -10.47 12.01
N SER A 24 -3.65 -9.83 10.90
CA SER A 24 -3.20 -8.44 10.94
C SER A 24 -4.31 -7.47 11.35
N GLY A 25 -5.55 -7.81 11.03
CA GLY A 25 -6.64 -6.84 11.03
C GLY A 25 -6.41 -5.74 9.99
N PRO A 26 -7.14 -4.63 10.08
CA PRO A 26 -6.93 -3.49 9.21
C PRO A 26 -5.51 -2.94 9.38
N VAL A 27 -4.90 -2.50 8.26
CA VAL A 27 -3.57 -1.89 8.27
C VAL A 27 -3.63 -0.45 7.80
N PHE A 28 -2.71 0.37 8.29
CA PHE A 28 -2.55 1.75 7.85
C PHE A 28 -1.93 1.79 6.46
N ALA A 29 -2.66 2.35 5.48
CA ALA A 29 -2.29 2.35 4.08
C ALA A 29 -2.41 3.75 3.47
N LYS A 30 -1.47 4.64 3.80
CA LYS A 30 -1.35 5.95 3.18
C LYS A 30 -0.52 5.83 1.91
N THR A 31 -1.20 5.77 0.77
CA THR A 31 -0.57 5.54 -0.54
C THR A 31 -1.28 6.36 -1.62
N SER A 32 -0.57 6.61 -2.72
CA SER A 32 -1.15 7.20 -3.93
C SER A 32 -1.64 6.15 -4.94
N VAL A 33 -1.60 4.87 -4.59
CA VAL A 33 -2.07 3.78 -5.44
C VAL A 33 -3.42 3.27 -4.96
N GLY A 34 -4.38 3.14 -5.89
CA GLY A 34 -5.67 2.52 -5.65
C GLY A 34 -5.69 1.08 -6.19
N TYR A 35 -6.08 0.15 -5.36
CA TYR A 35 -6.17 -1.27 -5.73
C TYR A 35 -7.63 -1.62 -5.99
N VAL A 36 -7.89 -2.23 -7.15
CA VAL A 36 -9.25 -2.61 -7.52
C VAL A 36 -9.28 -3.94 -8.26
N GLY A 37 -10.14 -4.81 -7.83
CA GLY A 37 -10.34 -6.12 -8.46
C GLY A 37 -10.69 -7.19 -7.43
N LYS A 38 -10.74 -8.42 -7.93
CA LYS A 38 -11.07 -9.60 -7.14
C LYS A 38 -10.31 -10.80 -7.67
N PHE A 39 -9.84 -11.65 -6.78
CA PHE A 39 -9.35 -12.97 -7.17
C PHE A 39 -9.60 -13.99 -6.05
N THR A 40 -9.59 -15.28 -6.42
CA THR A 40 -9.77 -16.39 -5.50
C THR A 40 -8.54 -17.28 -5.53
N ASP A 41 -7.91 -17.42 -4.38
CA ASP A 41 -6.81 -18.36 -4.15
C ASP A 41 -7.35 -19.68 -3.60
N LYS A 42 -6.74 -20.80 -3.97
CA LYS A 42 -7.16 -22.13 -3.50
C LYS A 42 -7.00 -22.28 -1.98
N GLU A 43 -5.95 -21.72 -1.42
CA GLU A 43 -5.63 -21.81 0.01
C GLU A 43 -6.24 -20.66 0.81
N PHE A 44 -6.05 -19.43 0.34
CA PHE A 44 -6.43 -18.22 1.09
C PHE A 44 -7.85 -17.73 0.80
N GLY A 45 -8.51 -18.26 -0.22
CA GLY A 45 -9.89 -17.92 -0.56
C GLY A 45 -10.03 -16.62 -1.35
N GLU A 46 -11.22 -16.03 -1.28
CA GLU A 46 -11.54 -14.79 -2.00
C GLU A 46 -10.83 -13.59 -1.38
N TYR A 47 -10.37 -12.71 -2.27
CA TYR A 47 -9.80 -11.41 -1.94
C TYR A 47 -10.40 -10.35 -2.86
N GLU A 48 -10.80 -9.23 -2.28
CA GLU A 48 -11.38 -8.10 -3.01
C GLU A 48 -10.73 -6.79 -2.57
N ALA A 49 -10.38 -5.96 -3.55
CA ALA A 49 -9.85 -4.63 -3.36
C ALA A 49 -10.74 -3.59 -4.03
N SER A 50 -10.95 -2.48 -3.36
CA SER A 50 -11.63 -1.30 -3.88
C SER A 50 -11.01 -0.04 -3.25
N PHE A 51 -11.26 1.12 -3.82
CA PHE A 51 -10.66 2.33 -3.30
C PHE A 51 -11.56 3.56 -3.51
N LEU A 52 -11.32 4.56 -2.65
CA LEU A 52 -11.88 5.89 -2.73
C LEU A 52 -10.76 6.89 -3.00
N ALA A 53 -11.00 7.87 -3.85
CA ALA A 53 -9.99 8.87 -4.21
C ALA A 53 -10.60 10.24 -4.41
N GLN A 54 -9.94 11.26 -3.88
CA GLN A 54 -10.20 12.66 -4.18
C GLN A 54 -9.37 13.09 -5.39
N LEU A 55 -9.87 14.07 -6.14
CA LEU A 55 -9.13 14.72 -7.21
C LEU A 55 -8.89 16.18 -6.87
N ASN A 56 -7.82 16.72 -7.41
CA ASN A 56 -7.45 18.12 -7.22
C ASN A 56 -7.68 18.93 -8.47
N SER A 57 -8.00 20.21 -8.27
CA SER A 57 -8.03 21.19 -9.33
C SER A 57 -6.63 21.78 -9.55
N PRO A 58 -6.17 21.90 -10.81
CA PRO A 58 -4.94 22.62 -11.08
C PRO A 58 -5.04 24.09 -10.65
N ASP A 59 -3.92 24.67 -10.25
CA ASP A 59 -3.84 26.09 -9.93
C ASP A 59 -4.20 26.96 -11.13
N GLY A 60 -5.00 27.98 -10.90
CA GLY A 60 -5.34 28.96 -11.93
C GLY A 60 -6.17 28.42 -13.10
N ILE A 61 -6.87 27.30 -12.90
CA ILE A 61 -7.69 26.71 -13.96
C ILE A 61 -8.80 27.67 -14.41
N SER A 62 -8.94 27.80 -15.72
CA SER A 62 -10.02 28.57 -16.36
C SER A 62 -10.56 27.83 -17.57
N PHE A 63 -11.81 28.08 -17.88
CA PHE A 63 -12.49 27.51 -19.04
C PHE A 63 -12.71 28.59 -20.09
N PRO A 64 -12.65 28.27 -21.39
CA PRO A 64 -13.17 29.15 -22.41
C PRO A 64 -14.68 29.31 -22.23
N SER A 65 -15.23 30.44 -22.69
CA SER A 65 -16.66 30.66 -22.66
C SER A 65 -17.36 29.70 -23.62
N VAL A 66 -18.34 28.94 -23.13
CA VAL A 66 -19.07 27.95 -23.92
C VAL A 66 -20.60 28.15 -23.79
N TYR A 67 -21.34 27.63 -24.76
CA TYR A 67 -22.78 27.58 -24.73
C TYR A 67 -23.27 26.60 -23.65
N ASP A 68 -24.17 27.07 -22.85
CA ASP A 68 -24.86 26.27 -21.84
C ASP A 68 -26.37 26.54 -21.90
N PRO A 69 -27.18 25.57 -22.35
CA PRO A 69 -28.61 25.80 -22.58
C PRO A 69 -29.38 26.14 -21.31
N GLU A 70 -28.85 25.74 -20.12
CA GLU A 70 -29.55 26.02 -18.85
C GLU A 70 -29.24 27.41 -18.31
N THR A 71 -27.99 27.85 -18.42
CA THR A 71 -27.51 29.05 -17.73
C THR A 71 -27.11 30.19 -18.66
N ASN A 72 -26.84 29.90 -19.93
CA ASN A 72 -26.45 30.90 -20.93
C ASN A 72 -27.00 30.57 -22.33
N PRO A 73 -28.32 30.54 -22.51
CA PRO A 73 -28.95 30.14 -23.78
C PRO A 73 -28.76 31.14 -24.91
N LYS A 74 -28.38 32.38 -24.62
CA LYS A 74 -28.31 33.47 -25.62
C LYS A 74 -26.91 34.04 -25.84
N GLY A 75 -25.94 33.63 -25.05
CA GLY A 75 -24.69 34.40 -24.92
C GLY A 75 -23.50 33.87 -25.65
N VAL A 76 -23.54 32.68 -26.27
CA VAL A 76 -22.36 32.03 -26.82
C VAL A 76 -22.65 31.48 -28.20
N MET A 77 -21.63 31.56 -29.05
CA MET A 77 -21.73 31.08 -30.40
C MET A 77 -22.15 29.61 -30.43
N ALA A 78 -23.14 29.30 -31.26
CA ALA A 78 -23.57 27.96 -31.49
C ALA A 78 -22.39 27.09 -31.94
N GLY A 79 -22.08 26.09 -31.15
CA GLY A 79 -20.98 25.16 -31.42
C GLY A 79 -19.85 25.11 -30.39
N ASP A 80 -19.63 26.17 -29.61
CA ASP A 80 -18.72 26.12 -28.47
C ASP A 80 -19.45 25.46 -27.29
N SER A 81 -18.95 24.34 -26.80
CA SER A 81 -19.67 23.57 -25.79
C SER A 81 -18.75 22.60 -25.02
N ILE A 82 -19.21 22.18 -23.86
CA ILE A 82 -18.66 20.98 -23.25
C ILE A 82 -19.03 19.79 -24.13
N HIS A 83 -18.05 19.23 -24.80
CA HIS A 83 -18.25 18.14 -25.74
C HIS A 83 -18.52 16.85 -25.02
N THR A 84 -17.62 16.49 -24.11
CA THR A 84 -17.70 15.29 -23.28
C THR A 84 -16.82 15.45 -22.04
N ALA A 85 -16.97 14.53 -21.11
CA ALA A 85 -15.98 14.33 -20.05
C ALA A 85 -15.67 12.84 -19.94
N GLU A 86 -14.49 12.54 -19.47
CA GLU A 86 -14.02 11.17 -19.30
C GLU A 86 -13.23 11.02 -18.00
N LEU A 87 -13.35 9.87 -17.40
CA LEU A 87 -12.58 9.49 -16.22
C LEU A 87 -11.62 8.37 -16.63
N ILE A 88 -10.33 8.61 -16.46
CA ILE A 88 -9.30 7.67 -16.89
C ILE A 88 -8.52 7.20 -15.67
N LEU A 89 -8.47 5.88 -15.47
CA LEU A 89 -7.70 5.24 -14.41
C LEU A 89 -6.48 4.60 -15.05
N TYR A 90 -5.30 5.15 -14.77
CA TYR A 90 -4.02 4.65 -15.29
C TYR A 90 -3.40 3.65 -14.31
N TYR A 91 -2.80 2.59 -14.85
CA TYR A 91 -2.10 1.60 -14.05
C TYR A 91 -0.85 1.09 -14.76
N LYS A 92 0.27 1.02 -14.03
CA LYS A 92 1.54 0.45 -14.54
C LYS A 92 1.58 -1.05 -14.38
N SER A 93 0.93 -1.55 -13.35
CA SER A 93 1.01 -2.95 -12.98
C SER A 93 -0.33 -3.48 -12.46
N TYR A 94 -0.42 -4.78 -12.44
CA TYR A 94 -1.58 -5.53 -11.96
C TYR A 94 -1.12 -6.89 -11.44
N PHE A 95 -2.00 -7.54 -10.69
CA PHE A 95 -1.83 -8.93 -10.29
C PHE A 95 -2.82 -9.81 -11.06
N GLY A 96 -2.39 -11.01 -11.45
CA GLY A 96 -3.26 -12.05 -11.94
C GLY A 96 -3.34 -12.14 -13.47
N ASP A 97 -4.51 -12.50 -14.00
CA ASP A 97 -4.73 -12.78 -15.40
C ASP A 97 -4.83 -11.50 -16.24
N SER A 98 -4.01 -11.42 -17.29
CA SER A 98 -3.95 -10.27 -18.18
C SER A 98 -5.16 -10.11 -19.10
N ILE A 99 -5.87 -11.19 -19.38
CA ILE A 99 -6.99 -11.23 -20.32
C ILE A 99 -8.33 -11.63 -19.69
N ASN A 100 -8.37 -11.75 -18.37
CA ASN A 100 -9.59 -12.03 -17.64
C ASN A 100 -10.59 -10.87 -17.80
N PRO A 101 -11.84 -11.13 -18.28
CA PRO A 101 -12.84 -10.09 -18.36
C PRO A 101 -13.24 -9.60 -16.97
N CYS A 102 -13.13 -8.30 -16.76
CA CYS A 102 -13.53 -7.61 -15.54
C CYS A 102 -14.48 -6.47 -15.87
N ARG A 103 -15.25 -6.05 -14.89
CA ARG A 103 -16.05 -4.81 -14.98
C ARG A 103 -15.83 -3.95 -13.75
N MET A 104 -15.51 -2.70 -13.99
CA MET A 104 -15.36 -1.67 -12.96
C MET A 104 -16.62 -0.83 -12.91
N THR A 105 -17.06 -0.51 -11.70
CA THR A 105 -18.15 0.43 -11.44
C THR A 105 -17.60 1.57 -10.61
N VAL A 106 -17.88 2.80 -11.01
CA VAL A 106 -17.41 4.01 -10.35
C VAL A 106 -18.58 4.88 -9.94
N TYR A 107 -18.54 5.33 -8.70
CA TYR A 107 -19.55 6.20 -8.10
C TYR A 107 -18.95 7.54 -7.70
N GLU A 108 -19.75 8.59 -7.74
CA GLU A 108 -19.38 9.89 -7.18
C GLU A 108 -19.58 9.88 -5.66
N LEU A 109 -18.63 10.44 -4.92
CA LEU A 109 -18.75 10.64 -3.48
C LEU A 109 -19.67 11.81 -3.16
N ASP A 110 -20.50 11.65 -2.14
CA ASP A 110 -21.39 12.69 -1.61
C ASP A 110 -20.97 13.23 -0.24
N GLU A 111 -19.99 12.57 0.38
CA GLU A 111 -19.39 13.00 1.63
C GLU A 111 -17.87 13.15 1.51
N ASN A 112 -17.30 14.08 2.24
CA ASN A 112 -15.85 14.28 2.27
C ASN A 112 -15.14 13.10 2.91
N LEU A 113 -14.09 12.61 2.26
CA LEU A 113 -13.18 11.66 2.88
C LEU A 113 -12.47 12.30 4.07
N THR A 114 -12.33 11.52 5.12
CA THR A 114 -11.49 11.84 6.26
C THR A 114 -10.12 11.18 6.11
N GLN A 115 -9.14 11.60 6.90
CA GLN A 115 -7.80 10.97 6.89
C GLN A 115 -7.82 9.60 7.57
N ASN A 116 -8.76 8.75 7.20
CA ASN A 116 -8.81 7.35 7.62
C ASN A 116 -8.18 6.48 6.53
N TYR A 117 -6.91 6.11 6.75
CA TYR A 117 -6.13 5.29 5.82
C TYR A 117 -6.13 3.80 6.18
N TYR A 118 -6.99 3.36 7.11
CA TYR A 118 -7.11 1.96 7.45
C TYR A 118 -7.93 1.20 6.41
N THR A 119 -7.50 -0.02 6.11
CA THR A 119 -8.01 -0.83 5.00
C THR A 119 -9.40 -1.44 5.22
N ASP A 120 -10.03 -1.16 6.35
CA ASP A 120 -11.42 -1.51 6.67
C ASP A 120 -12.41 -0.35 6.50
N ILE A 121 -11.98 0.74 5.87
CA ILE A 121 -12.85 1.89 5.60
C ILE A 121 -14.18 1.42 4.97
N ASP A 122 -15.28 1.97 5.45
CA ASP A 122 -16.61 1.67 4.91
C ASP A 122 -17.00 2.66 3.82
N PRO A 123 -16.98 2.26 2.54
CA PRO A 123 -17.31 3.17 1.44
C PRO A 123 -18.73 3.71 1.50
N LEU A 124 -19.69 2.96 2.07
CA LEU A 124 -21.08 3.37 2.17
C LEU A 124 -21.31 4.63 3.01
N LYS A 125 -20.32 5.02 3.82
CA LYS A 125 -20.35 6.30 4.55
C LYS A 125 -20.07 7.50 3.66
N TYR A 126 -19.57 7.30 2.43
CA TYR A 126 -19.04 8.35 1.57
C TYR A 126 -19.76 8.45 0.23
N TYR A 127 -20.53 7.45 -0.18
CA TYR A 127 -21.26 7.46 -1.45
C TYR A 127 -22.65 6.87 -1.31
N ASN A 128 -23.53 7.26 -2.23
CA ASN A 128 -24.85 6.65 -2.40
C ASN A 128 -24.81 5.74 -3.65
N PRO A 129 -25.25 4.47 -3.58
CA PRO A 129 -25.32 3.59 -4.74
C PRO A 129 -26.09 4.11 -5.93
N ASN A 130 -26.95 5.12 -5.74
CA ASN A 130 -27.66 5.79 -6.82
C ASN A 130 -26.79 6.81 -7.59
N ASN A 131 -25.63 7.17 -7.08
CA ASN A 131 -24.71 8.13 -7.71
C ASN A 131 -23.70 7.44 -8.64
N LEU A 132 -24.22 6.58 -9.49
CA LEU A 132 -23.39 5.88 -10.48
C LEU A 132 -22.86 6.87 -11.51
N LEU A 133 -21.53 6.89 -11.71
CA LEU A 133 -20.91 7.63 -12.80
C LEU A 133 -20.78 6.77 -14.05
N ALA A 134 -20.20 5.59 -13.95
CA ALA A 134 -20.06 4.71 -15.11
C ALA A 134 -19.74 3.27 -14.70
N ARG A 135 -19.97 2.37 -15.65
CA ARG A 135 -19.46 0.99 -15.65
C ARG A 135 -18.63 0.75 -16.91
N LYS A 136 -17.55 0.03 -16.78
CA LYS A 136 -16.69 -0.30 -17.91
C LYS A 136 -16.17 -1.74 -17.79
N ALA A 137 -16.42 -2.53 -18.80
CA ALA A 137 -15.76 -3.82 -18.98
C ALA A 137 -14.33 -3.61 -19.49
N TYR A 138 -13.38 -4.36 -18.97
CA TYR A 138 -11.97 -4.25 -19.33
C TYR A 138 -11.22 -5.57 -19.14
N THR A 139 -10.04 -5.63 -19.71
CA THR A 139 -8.99 -6.61 -19.40
C THR A 139 -7.72 -5.85 -19.01
N ALA A 140 -6.87 -6.44 -18.18
CA ALA A 140 -5.64 -5.78 -17.74
C ALA A 140 -4.70 -5.45 -18.91
N VAL A 141 -4.69 -6.30 -19.94
CA VAL A 141 -4.02 -6.02 -21.22
C VAL A 141 -5.07 -5.88 -22.30
N ASP A 142 -5.10 -4.74 -22.96
CA ASP A 142 -6.05 -4.48 -24.05
C ASP A 142 -5.57 -5.17 -25.34
N GLN A 143 -6.18 -6.31 -25.65
CA GLN A 143 -5.87 -7.11 -26.83
C GLN A 143 -6.35 -6.48 -28.16
N SER A 144 -7.19 -5.45 -28.10
CA SER A 144 -7.62 -4.72 -29.29
C SER A 144 -6.54 -3.82 -29.87
N LEU A 145 -5.54 -3.49 -29.07
CA LEU A 145 -4.40 -2.69 -29.47
C LEU A 145 -3.27 -3.59 -30.02
N SER A 146 -2.56 -3.09 -31.03
CA SER A 146 -1.38 -3.81 -31.55
C SER A 146 -0.23 -3.82 -30.55
N ASP A 147 0.66 -4.81 -30.69
CA ASP A 147 1.86 -4.89 -29.84
C ASP A 147 2.74 -3.62 -29.99
N SER A 148 2.78 -3.05 -31.18
CA SER A 148 3.51 -1.81 -31.47
C SER A 148 2.98 -0.63 -30.62
N ILE A 149 1.67 -0.52 -30.47
CA ILE A 149 1.06 0.52 -29.63
C ILE A 149 1.31 0.21 -28.16
N ARG A 150 1.04 -1.03 -27.72
CA ARG A 150 1.19 -1.42 -26.30
C ARG A 150 2.62 -1.31 -25.78
N ASN A 151 3.62 -1.50 -26.64
CA ASN A 151 5.05 -1.42 -26.29
C ASN A 151 5.65 -0.05 -26.57
N SER A 152 4.87 0.92 -27.00
CA SER A 152 5.30 2.29 -27.21
C SER A 152 5.58 2.99 -25.88
N ASP A 153 6.61 3.82 -25.82
CA ASP A 153 6.96 4.61 -24.64
C ASP A 153 5.87 5.63 -24.27
N ASP A 154 5.02 6.00 -25.23
CA ASP A 154 3.92 6.94 -25.03
C ASP A 154 2.61 6.26 -24.56
N PHE A 155 2.59 4.92 -24.56
CA PHE A 155 1.39 4.17 -24.16
C PHE A 155 1.37 3.96 -22.65
N TYR A 156 0.23 4.29 -22.07
CA TYR A 156 -0.02 4.07 -20.65
C TYR A 156 -1.28 3.24 -20.47
N PRO A 157 -1.19 2.02 -19.92
CA PRO A 157 -2.37 1.20 -19.68
C PRO A 157 -3.42 1.93 -18.85
N ASN A 158 -4.66 1.87 -19.27
CA ASN A 158 -5.74 2.59 -18.58
C ASN A 158 -7.10 1.94 -18.78
N VAL A 159 -8.01 2.26 -17.87
CA VAL A 159 -9.45 2.05 -18.04
C VAL A 159 -10.08 3.43 -18.24
N ARG A 160 -10.67 3.65 -19.41
CA ARG A 160 -11.32 4.91 -19.79
C ARG A 160 -12.82 4.77 -19.65
N LEU A 161 -13.40 5.55 -18.74
CA LEU A 161 -14.85 5.58 -18.52
C LEU A 161 -15.46 6.84 -19.15
N THR A 162 -16.48 6.61 -19.94
CA THR A 162 -17.30 7.69 -20.52
C THR A 162 -18.76 7.36 -20.27
N SER A 163 -19.56 8.38 -19.97
CA SER A 163 -20.98 8.24 -19.77
C SER A 163 -21.67 9.61 -19.84
N GLU A 164 -22.98 9.59 -19.95
CA GLU A 164 -23.78 10.80 -19.83
C GLU A 164 -23.59 11.46 -18.45
N GLU A 165 -23.52 10.66 -17.38
CA GLU A 165 -23.35 11.15 -16.01
C GLU A 165 -21.99 11.84 -15.81
N ILE A 166 -20.92 11.27 -16.39
CA ILE A 166 -19.60 11.93 -16.36
C ILE A 166 -19.62 13.25 -17.15
N THR A 167 -20.30 13.28 -18.29
CA THR A 167 -20.44 14.51 -19.07
C THR A 167 -21.26 15.57 -18.30
N LYS A 168 -22.31 15.18 -17.60
CA LYS A 168 -23.06 16.06 -16.69
C LYS A 168 -22.17 16.61 -15.57
N LEU A 169 -21.30 15.78 -15.02
CA LEU A 169 -20.30 16.22 -14.06
C LEU A 169 -19.36 17.28 -14.65
N GLY A 170 -18.88 17.08 -15.87
CA GLY A 170 -18.05 18.06 -16.58
C GLY A 170 -18.75 19.40 -16.78
N LYS A 171 -20.03 19.38 -17.16
CA LYS A 171 -20.86 20.58 -17.28
C LYS A 171 -21.06 21.28 -15.94
N ARG A 172 -21.29 20.52 -14.88
CA ARG A 172 -21.40 21.07 -13.53
C ARG A 172 -20.12 21.77 -13.09
N ILE A 173 -18.96 21.14 -13.35
CA ILE A 173 -17.66 21.74 -13.06
C ILE A 173 -17.47 23.06 -13.82
N TYR A 174 -17.80 23.09 -15.09
CA TYR A 174 -17.75 24.30 -15.90
C TYR A 174 -18.60 25.43 -15.31
N ARG A 175 -19.84 25.13 -14.97
CA ARG A 175 -20.78 26.11 -14.38
C ARG A 175 -20.28 26.66 -13.07
N LEU A 176 -19.80 25.81 -12.19
CA LEU A 176 -19.23 26.21 -10.90
C LEU A 176 -17.96 27.04 -11.07
N ASN A 177 -17.11 26.72 -12.03
CA ASN A 177 -15.93 27.56 -12.29
C ASN A 177 -16.31 28.96 -12.77
N ARG A 178 -17.33 29.06 -13.61
CA ARG A 178 -17.85 30.33 -14.10
C ARG A 178 -18.46 31.17 -12.97
N ASP A 179 -19.31 30.56 -12.14
CA ASP A 179 -20.12 31.26 -11.14
C ASP A 179 -19.38 31.45 -9.82
N HIS A 180 -18.45 30.52 -9.49
CA HIS A 180 -17.73 30.46 -8.25
C HIS A 180 -16.25 30.11 -8.48
N PRO A 181 -15.48 30.99 -9.13
CA PRO A 181 -14.06 30.71 -9.39
C PRO A 181 -13.23 30.51 -8.12
N GLU A 182 -13.70 31.02 -6.97
CA GLU A 182 -13.08 30.82 -5.66
C GLU A 182 -13.05 29.34 -5.21
N TYR A 183 -13.96 28.51 -5.71
CA TYR A 183 -13.99 27.07 -5.39
C TYR A 183 -12.81 26.29 -6.01
N PHE A 184 -12.10 26.92 -6.93
CA PHE A 184 -10.98 26.30 -7.67
C PHE A 184 -9.61 26.80 -7.21
N LYS A 185 -9.56 27.60 -6.16
CA LYS A 185 -8.30 28.20 -5.67
C LYS A 185 -7.50 27.29 -4.76
N THR A 186 -8.16 26.35 -4.09
CA THR A 186 -7.51 25.38 -3.20
C THR A 186 -8.13 24.00 -3.39
N SER A 187 -7.37 22.95 -3.07
CA SER A 187 -7.89 21.58 -3.06
C SER A 187 -9.09 21.43 -2.13
N GLU A 188 -9.01 22.02 -0.94
CA GLU A 188 -10.09 21.96 0.05
C GLU A 188 -11.37 22.60 -0.48
N ALA A 189 -11.30 23.80 -1.07
CA ALA A 189 -12.46 24.47 -1.64
C ALA A 189 -13.07 23.67 -2.78
N PHE A 190 -12.26 23.10 -3.65
CA PHE A 190 -12.71 22.26 -4.76
C PHE A 190 -13.44 21.00 -4.27
N ILE A 191 -12.84 20.28 -3.33
CA ILE A 191 -13.44 19.07 -2.76
C ILE A 191 -14.74 19.37 -2.02
N ASN A 192 -14.76 20.42 -1.23
CA ASN A 192 -15.95 20.79 -0.45
C ASN A 192 -17.13 21.25 -1.32
N ASN A 193 -16.86 21.95 -2.43
CA ASN A 193 -17.88 22.67 -3.17
C ASN A 193 -18.14 22.16 -4.59
N VAL A 194 -17.20 21.44 -5.19
CA VAL A 194 -17.29 21.05 -6.61
C VAL A 194 -17.39 19.55 -6.79
N PHE A 195 -16.40 18.82 -6.33
CA PHE A 195 -16.30 17.37 -6.55
C PHE A 195 -15.56 16.69 -5.41
N LYS A 196 -16.22 15.78 -4.71
CA LYS A 196 -15.68 15.13 -3.51
C LYS A 196 -14.81 13.91 -3.81
N GLY A 197 -14.87 13.41 -5.03
CA GLY A 197 -14.10 12.25 -5.44
C GLY A 197 -14.94 11.09 -5.94
N ILE A 198 -14.29 9.93 -6.03
CA ILE A 198 -14.86 8.70 -6.56
C ILE A 198 -14.68 7.52 -5.62
N TYR A 199 -15.58 6.55 -5.75
CA TYR A 199 -15.42 5.19 -5.27
C TYR A 199 -15.39 4.24 -6.46
N ALA A 200 -14.29 3.49 -6.60
CA ALA A 200 -14.11 2.50 -7.66
C ALA A 200 -14.11 1.09 -7.09
N LYS A 201 -14.92 0.23 -7.65
CA LYS A 201 -15.01 -1.18 -7.27
C LYS A 201 -15.12 -2.09 -8.48
N ASN A 202 -14.72 -3.34 -8.31
CA ASN A 202 -14.98 -4.41 -9.28
C ASN A 202 -16.35 -5.00 -8.97
N ASP A 203 -17.23 -5.08 -9.96
CA ASP A 203 -18.55 -5.70 -9.83
C ASP A 203 -18.74 -6.96 -10.70
N TYR A 204 -17.74 -7.31 -11.49
CA TYR A 204 -17.70 -8.54 -12.26
C TYR A 204 -16.26 -8.94 -12.55
N GLY A 205 -16.02 -10.24 -12.60
CA GLY A 205 -14.71 -10.82 -12.92
C GLY A 205 -13.93 -11.23 -11.66
N ASN A 206 -13.16 -12.29 -11.80
CA ASN A 206 -12.38 -12.90 -10.74
C ASN A 206 -11.05 -13.36 -11.31
N GLY A 207 -9.97 -12.77 -10.86
CA GLY A 207 -8.62 -13.16 -11.30
C GLY A 207 -7.66 -12.01 -11.57
N THR A 208 -8.07 -10.75 -11.39
CA THR A 208 -7.22 -9.60 -11.70
C THR A 208 -7.41 -8.48 -10.70
N ILE A 209 -6.30 -7.93 -10.20
CA ILE A 209 -6.25 -6.74 -9.36
C ILE A 209 -5.43 -5.67 -10.09
N LEU A 210 -6.02 -4.53 -10.39
CA LEU A 210 -5.30 -3.39 -10.97
C LEU A 210 -4.65 -2.53 -9.87
N TYR A 211 -3.47 -2.02 -10.13
CA TYR A 211 -2.75 -1.05 -9.29
C TYR A 211 -2.83 0.33 -9.97
N VAL A 212 -3.89 1.06 -9.65
CA VAL A 212 -4.19 2.37 -10.24
C VAL A 212 -3.31 3.43 -9.59
N ASP A 213 -2.40 4.01 -10.36
CA ASP A 213 -1.41 4.97 -9.86
C ASP A 213 -1.73 6.42 -10.23
N GLN A 214 -2.66 6.65 -11.13
CA GLN A 214 -3.09 7.98 -11.53
C GLN A 214 -4.55 7.97 -12.03
N ILE A 215 -5.32 8.96 -11.62
CA ILE A 215 -6.70 9.15 -12.07
C ILE A 215 -6.83 10.56 -12.61
N ASN A 216 -7.36 10.68 -13.83
CA ASN A 216 -7.64 11.95 -14.47
C ASN A 216 -9.13 12.04 -14.82
N LEU A 217 -9.74 13.15 -14.43
CA LEU A 217 -11.04 13.57 -14.94
C LEU A 217 -10.79 14.66 -16.00
N ASN A 218 -11.04 14.33 -17.25
CA ASN A 218 -10.86 15.24 -18.37
C ASN A 218 -12.20 15.80 -18.82
N VAL A 219 -12.32 17.12 -18.79
CA VAL A 219 -13.45 17.83 -19.39
C VAL A 219 -13.01 18.33 -20.76
N VAL A 220 -13.60 17.80 -21.81
CA VAL A 220 -13.27 18.10 -23.20
C VAL A 220 -14.21 19.17 -23.73
N ILE A 221 -13.64 20.25 -24.21
CA ILE A 221 -14.36 21.43 -24.68
C ILE A 221 -14.14 21.55 -26.18
N ARG A 222 -15.24 21.70 -26.91
CA ARG A 222 -15.22 21.99 -28.34
C ARG A 222 -15.29 23.48 -28.52
N CYS A 223 -14.39 24.05 -29.29
CA CYS A 223 -14.32 25.49 -29.56
C CYS A 223 -14.18 25.74 -31.05
N HIS A 224 -14.70 26.89 -31.52
CA HIS A 224 -14.41 27.38 -32.84
C HIS A 224 -13.01 27.99 -32.91
N GLU A 225 -12.27 27.66 -33.97
CA GLU A 225 -11.06 28.41 -34.32
C GLU A 225 -11.44 29.81 -34.82
N LYS A 226 -10.71 30.81 -34.34
CA LYS A 226 -10.97 32.21 -34.67
C LYS A 226 -9.78 32.87 -35.32
N ASP A 227 -10.05 33.82 -36.23
CA ASP A 227 -9.05 34.70 -36.80
C ASP A 227 -8.66 35.81 -35.79
N SER A 228 -7.73 36.68 -36.21
CA SER A 228 -7.27 37.82 -35.42
C SER A 228 -8.33 38.83 -35.08
N LEU A 229 -9.45 38.82 -35.83
CA LEU A 229 -10.62 39.70 -35.65
C LEU A 229 -11.72 39.06 -34.84
N GLY A 230 -11.56 37.80 -34.42
CA GLY A 230 -12.55 37.06 -33.64
C GLY A 230 -13.64 36.37 -34.46
N ASN A 231 -13.47 36.29 -35.79
CA ASN A 231 -14.43 35.59 -36.65
C ASN A 231 -14.07 34.08 -36.70
N ASN A 232 -15.11 33.25 -36.85
CA ASN A 232 -14.91 31.82 -37.00
C ASN A 232 -14.18 31.51 -38.30
N LEU A 233 -13.10 30.75 -38.22
CA LEU A 233 -12.38 30.22 -39.36
C LEU A 233 -13.23 29.15 -40.06
N LYS A 234 -13.15 29.11 -41.37
CA LYS A 234 -13.82 28.12 -42.22
C LYS A 234 -12.83 27.14 -42.83
N LYS A 235 -13.23 25.89 -42.92
CA LYS A 235 -12.52 24.89 -43.72
C LYS A 235 -12.77 25.12 -45.21
N LYS A 236 -11.99 24.46 -46.08
CA LYS A 236 -12.16 24.52 -47.54
C LYS A 236 -13.58 24.19 -48.05
N ASN A 237 -14.30 23.33 -47.30
CA ASN A 237 -15.68 22.95 -47.61
C ASN A 237 -16.76 23.91 -47.08
N GLY A 238 -16.34 25.05 -46.53
CA GLY A 238 -17.27 26.07 -45.99
C GLY A 238 -17.77 25.80 -44.54
N THR A 239 -17.43 24.65 -43.94
CA THR A 239 -17.80 24.36 -42.56
C THR A 239 -16.85 25.05 -41.57
N ASP A 240 -17.33 25.30 -40.35
CA ASP A 240 -16.50 25.90 -39.31
C ASP A 240 -15.33 25.01 -38.93
N SER A 241 -14.17 25.64 -38.75
CA SER A 241 -13.02 24.96 -38.21
C SER A 241 -13.10 24.88 -36.68
N LEU A 242 -13.01 23.70 -36.13
CA LEU A 242 -13.14 23.42 -34.70
C LEU A 242 -11.85 22.85 -34.12
N TYR A 243 -11.61 23.13 -32.85
CA TYR A 243 -10.56 22.45 -32.09
C TYR A 243 -11.14 21.99 -30.75
N TYR A 244 -10.45 21.05 -30.15
CA TYR A 244 -10.80 20.52 -28.83
C TYR A 244 -9.70 20.88 -27.83
N THR A 245 -10.10 21.32 -26.66
CA THR A 245 -9.20 21.57 -25.53
C THR A 245 -9.70 20.84 -24.31
N THR A 246 -8.80 20.51 -23.40
CA THR A 246 -9.13 19.70 -22.22
C THR A 246 -8.72 20.43 -20.96
N ARG A 247 -9.58 20.29 -19.93
CA ARG A 247 -9.26 20.67 -18.55
C ARG A 247 -9.23 19.41 -17.71
N THR A 248 -8.10 19.17 -17.02
CA THR A 248 -7.83 17.94 -16.30
C THR A 248 -7.80 18.17 -14.79
N PHE A 249 -8.55 17.35 -14.08
CA PHE A 249 -8.55 17.26 -12.62
C PHE A 249 -7.97 15.88 -12.26
N ALA A 250 -6.98 15.83 -11.36
CA ALA A 250 -6.20 14.61 -11.18
C ALA A 250 -5.96 14.28 -9.72
N THR A 251 -5.65 13.03 -9.46
CA THR A 251 -5.09 12.62 -8.17
C THR A 251 -3.70 13.22 -7.99
N THR A 252 -3.45 13.75 -6.81
CA THR A 252 -2.14 14.30 -6.40
C THR A 252 -1.79 13.79 -5.01
N LYS A 253 -0.58 14.06 -4.56
CA LYS A 253 -0.15 13.72 -3.19
C LYS A 253 -0.88 14.53 -2.11
N GLU A 254 -1.54 15.61 -2.48
CA GLU A 254 -2.23 16.52 -1.57
C GLU A 254 -3.64 16.05 -1.21
N VAL A 255 -4.19 15.12 -1.98
CA VAL A 255 -5.56 14.63 -1.79
C VAL A 255 -5.57 13.22 -1.20
N ILE A 256 -6.70 12.88 -0.55
CA ILE A 256 -6.85 11.60 0.13
C ILE A 256 -7.14 10.50 -0.89
N GLN A 257 -6.47 9.37 -0.71
CA GLN A 257 -6.78 8.11 -1.37
C GLN A 257 -6.79 7.00 -0.32
N ALA A 258 -7.86 6.23 -0.27
CA ALA A 258 -8.07 5.21 0.73
C ALA A 258 -8.45 3.88 0.09
N ASN A 259 -7.78 2.80 0.49
CA ASN A 259 -8.05 1.46 0.00
C ASN A 259 -8.87 0.65 1.00
N LYS A 260 -9.75 -0.18 0.48
CA LYS A 260 -10.46 -1.22 1.23
C LYS A 260 -10.05 -2.58 0.73
N PHE A 261 -9.61 -3.44 1.65
CA PHE A 261 -9.28 -4.83 1.38
C PHE A 261 -10.19 -5.75 2.17
N VAL A 262 -10.72 -6.76 1.51
CA VAL A 262 -11.55 -7.79 2.14
C VAL A 262 -10.91 -9.15 1.85
N ASN A 263 -10.38 -9.77 2.89
CA ASN A 263 -9.84 -11.11 2.85
C ASN A 263 -10.93 -12.14 3.20
N SER A 264 -10.75 -13.37 2.75
CA SER A 264 -11.61 -14.49 3.11
C SER A 264 -11.49 -14.86 4.59
N GLU A 265 -12.57 -15.36 5.16
CA GLU A 265 -12.56 -15.97 6.51
C GLU A 265 -11.67 -17.22 6.61
N LYS A 266 -11.25 -17.81 5.49
CA LYS A 266 -10.26 -18.90 5.47
C LYS A 266 -8.95 -18.53 6.16
N LEU A 267 -8.59 -17.25 6.19
CA LEU A 267 -7.41 -16.78 6.90
C LEU A 267 -7.47 -17.09 8.40
N ASN A 268 -8.67 -17.12 8.99
CA ASN A 268 -8.86 -17.44 10.41
C ASN A 268 -8.34 -18.86 10.72
N GLU A 269 -8.65 -19.82 9.86
CA GLU A 269 -8.19 -21.21 10.03
C GLU A 269 -6.70 -21.37 9.72
N ILE A 270 -6.20 -20.65 8.73
CA ILE A 270 -4.77 -20.67 8.39
C ILE A 270 -3.93 -20.09 9.52
N ALA A 271 -4.38 -19.00 10.14
CA ALA A 271 -3.70 -18.38 11.28
C ALA A 271 -3.66 -19.26 12.54
N LYS A 272 -4.56 -20.25 12.66
CA LYS A 272 -4.59 -21.20 13.77
C LYS A 272 -3.64 -22.38 13.60
N LYS A 273 -3.01 -22.57 12.45
CA LYS A 273 -2.05 -23.66 12.23
C LYS A 273 -0.87 -23.52 13.20
N THR A 274 -0.49 -24.63 13.81
CA THR A 274 0.50 -24.66 14.87
C THR A 274 1.87 -25.20 14.44
N ASP A 275 1.94 -25.81 13.25
CA ASP A 275 3.15 -26.45 12.71
C ASP A 275 3.97 -25.53 11.77
N CYS A 276 3.48 -24.32 11.54
CA CYS A 276 4.12 -23.31 10.70
C CYS A 276 3.54 -21.94 10.98
N THR A 277 4.10 -20.90 10.36
CA THR A 277 3.52 -19.56 10.35
C THR A 277 3.43 -19.04 8.93
N TYR A 278 2.67 -17.95 8.74
CA TYR A 278 2.45 -17.33 7.45
C TYR A 278 2.67 -15.82 7.53
N LEU A 279 3.11 -15.29 6.40
CA LEU A 279 2.92 -13.88 6.06
C LEU A 279 1.98 -13.84 4.86
N LYS A 280 0.91 -13.07 4.95
CA LYS A 280 -0.08 -12.89 3.86
C LYS A 280 -0.42 -11.42 3.74
N SER A 281 -0.11 -10.85 2.59
CA SER A 281 -0.47 -9.47 2.24
C SER A 281 -1.59 -9.44 1.19
N PRO A 282 -2.34 -8.34 1.09
CA PRO A 282 -2.39 -7.23 2.03
C PRO A 282 -3.32 -7.51 3.22
N ALA A 283 -3.02 -6.92 4.36
CA ALA A 283 -3.89 -6.93 5.54
C ALA A 283 -4.40 -8.33 5.93
N GLY A 284 -3.54 -9.33 5.86
CA GLY A 284 -3.88 -10.73 6.05
C GLY A 284 -3.32 -11.32 7.34
N ILE A 285 -2.14 -11.88 7.27
CA ILE A 285 -1.50 -12.60 8.36
C ILE A 285 -0.08 -12.07 8.55
N PHE A 286 0.30 -11.84 9.80
CA PHE A 286 1.67 -11.56 10.23
C PHE A 286 2.21 -12.71 11.06
N THR A 287 3.51 -12.80 11.19
CA THR A 287 4.17 -13.75 12.09
C THR A 287 4.66 -13.00 13.32
N GLN A 288 4.22 -13.44 14.48
CA GLN A 288 4.64 -12.94 15.79
C GLN A 288 5.68 -13.88 16.39
N ALA A 289 6.70 -13.33 17.03
CA ALA A 289 7.71 -14.09 17.74
C ALA A 289 7.82 -13.62 19.19
N THR A 290 7.94 -14.58 20.10
CA THR A 290 8.21 -14.31 21.51
C THR A 290 9.69 -14.54 21.80
N LEU A 291 10.40 -13.47 22.13
CA LEU A 291 11.83 -13.52 22.42
C LEU A 291 12.09 -14.06 23.82
N PRO A 292 13.07 -14.97 23.99
CA PRO A 292 13.40 -15.56 25.29
C PRO A 292 14.25 -14.61 26.14
N ILE A 293 13.74 -13.40 26.41
CA ILE A 293 14.48 -12.32 27.06
C ILE A 293 14.91 -12.69 28.48
N ASN A 294 13.99 -13.29 29.26
CA ASN A 294 14.31 -13.67 30.64
C ASN A 294 15.46 -14.66 30.72
N LYS A 295 15.47 -15.67 29.86
CA LYS A 295 16.50 -16.69 29.82
C LYS A 295 17.86 -16.11 29.40
N ILE A 296 17.86 -15.23 28.40
CA ILE A 296 19.09 -14.56 27.97
C ILE A 296 19.64 -13.69 29.10
N TYR A 297 18.78 -12.94 29.78
CA TYR A 297 19.21 -12.10 30.91
C TYR A 297 19.76 -12.89 32.07
N GLU A 298 19.12 -14.01 32.46
CA GLU A 298 19.58 -14.88 33.52
C GLU A 298 20.99 -15.43 33.25
N GLU A 299 21.24 -15.84 32.01
CA GLU A 299 22.50 -16.51 31.63
C GLU A 299 23.62 -15.52 31.25
N LEU A 300 23.27 -14.38 30.64
CA LEU A 300 24.26 -13.46 30.03
C LEU A 300 24.24 -12.03 30.61
N SER A 301 23.62 -11.80 31.78
CA SER A 301 23.57 -10.47 32.38
C SER A 301 24.93 -9.88 32.75
N HIS A 302 25.93 -10.72 32.96
CA HIS A 302 27.28 -10.31 33.29
C HIS A 302 28.25 -10.38 32.10
N ASP A 303 27.75 -10.78 30.93
CA ASP A 303 28.52 -10.92 29.70
C ASP A 303 28.17 -9.77 28.72
N THR A 304 29.01 -9.58 27.72
CA THR A 304 28.73 -8.64 26.64
C THR A 304 28.23 -9.41 25.43
N ILE A 305 26.98 -9.13 25.03
CA ILE A 305 26.40 -9.69 23.82
C ILE A 305 26.94 -8.89 22.62
N ASN A 306 27.59 -9.58 21.69
CA ASN A 306 28.22 -8.96 20.53
C ASN A 306 27.31 -9.00 19.29
N ALA A 307 26.61 -10.11 19.10
CA ALA A 307 25.70 -10.29 17.98
C ALA A 307 24.57 -11.26 18.31
N VAL A 308 23.38 -10.98 17.81
CA VAL A 308 22.20 -11.84 17.89
C VAL A 308 21.63 -12.00 16.50
N LYS A 309 21.69 -13.21 15.95
CA LYS A 309 21.19 -13.52 14.62
C LYS A 309 19.88 -14.30 14.71
N LEU A 310 18.90 -13.91 13.89
CA LEU A 310 17.64 -14.62 13.75
C LEU A 310 17.35 -14.88 12.28
N THR A 311 17.04 -16.11 11.93
CA THR A 311 16.70 -16.53 10.57
C THR A 311 15.31 -17.11 10.55
N PHE A 312 14.48 -16.61 9.61
CA PHE A 312 13.19 -17.19 9.27
C PHE A 312 13.33 -17.95 7.96
N ASN A 313 13.22 -19.26 8.01
CA ASN A 313 13.27 -20.11 6.83
C ASN A 313 11.88 -20.25 6.22
N SER A 314 11.79 -20.11 4.91
CA SER A 314 10.54 -20.28 4.18
C SER A 314 10.47 -21.62 3.45
N TYR A 315 9.26 -22.15 3.33
CA TYR A 315 8.99 -23.28 2.46
C TYR A 315 9.00 -22.82 1.00
N ASN A 316 9.30 -23.76 0.10
CA ASN A 316 9.18 -23.52 -1.33
C ASN A 316 7.72 -23.33 -1.71
N GLN A 317 7.46 -22.31 -2.52
CA GLN A 317 6.12 -22.05 -3.02
C GLN A 317 5.92 -22.72 -4.37
N PRO A 318 4.75 -23.34 -4.60
CA PRO A 318 4.42 -23.84 -5.92
C PRO A 318 4.24 -22.69 -6.90
N ASP A 319 4.67 -22.90 -8.14
CA ASP A 319 4.35 -21.96 -9.22
C ASP A 319 2.92 -22.22 -9.71
N ASN A 320 2.01 -21.31 -9.40
CA ASN A 320 0.61 -21.36 -9.83
C ASN A 320 0.36 -20.50 -11.10
N GLY A 321 1.41 -20.20 -11.86
CA GLY A 321 1.31 -19.42 -13.09
C GLY A 321 0.83 -17.98 -12.83
N LYS A 322 -0.24 -17.58 -13.53
CA LYS A 322 -0.79 -16.20 -13.44
C LYS A 322 -1.23 -15.78 -12.05
N PHE A 323 -1.57 -16.73 -11.20
CA PHE A 323 -2.07 -16.49 -9.83
C PHE A 323 -1.04 -16.78 -8.76
N SER A 324 0.23 -16.89 -9.15
CA SER A 324 1.33 -17.07 -8.19
C SER A 324 1.53 -15.82 -7.37
N MET A 325 1.17 -15.91 -6.09
CA MET A 325 1.57 -14.92 -5.11
C MET A 325 3.02 -15.18 -4.72
N LYS A 326 3.84 -14.13 -4.77
CA LYS A 326 5.26 -14.23 -4.44
C LYS A 326 5.48 -13.98 -2.95
N ALA A 327 6.59 -14.52 -2.43
CA ALA A 327 7.06 -14.15 -1.11
C ALA A 327 7.36 -12.64 -1.06
N PRO A 328 7.05 -11.95 0.05
CA PRO A 328 7.42 -10.56 0.20
C PRO A 328 8.93 -10.35 0.00
N THR A 329 9.29 -9.35 -0.80
CA THR A 329 10.70 -9.00 -1.03
C THR A 329 11.35 -8.45 0.23
N TYR A 330 10.61 -7.61 0.96
CA TYR A 330 11.05 -7.00 2.21
C TYR A 330 10.13 -7.37 3.35
N VAL A 331 10.73 -7.64 4.50
CA VAL A 331 10.00 -7.83 5.74
C VAL A 331 10.59 -6.93 6.83
N LEU A 332 9.71 -6.38 7.65
CA LEU A 332 10.05 -5.57 8.80
C LEU A 332 9.90 -6.43 10.06
N LEU A 333 10.95 -6.47 10.89
CA LEU A 333 10.86 -6.97 12.25
C LEU A 333 10.73 -5.80 13.20
N LEU A 334 9.65 -5.77 13.96
CA LEU A 334 9.25 -4.62 14.75
C LEU A 334 8.78 -5.09 16.13
N ARG A 335 9.12 -4.33 17.17
CA ARG A 335 8.49 -4.56 18.48
C ARG A 335 6.97 -4.46 18.37
N GLU A 336 6.27 -5.45 18.93
CA GLU A 336 4.81 -5.53 18.82
C GLU A 336 4.11 -4.24 19.28
N LYS A 337 4.60 -3.60 20.32
CA LYS A 337 4.03 -2.36 20.85
C LYS A 337 4.12 -1.17 19.88
N GLU A 338 4.94 -1.24 18.86
CA GLU A 338 5.13 -0.18 17.85
C GLU A 338 4.42 -0.49 16.53
N ARG A 339 3.70 -1.60 16.45
CA ARG A 339 3.05 -2.11 15.23
C ARG A 339 2.19 -1.06 14.52
N GLN A 340 1.47 -0.25 15.25
CA GLN A 340 0.58 0.79 14.72
C GLN A 340 1.32 2.10 14.47
N SER A 341 2.05 2.58 15.47
CA SER A 341 2.71 3.89 15.43
C SER A 341 3.80 3.99 14.37
N PHE A 342 4.50 2.89 14.08
CA PHE A 342 5.55 2.87 13.07
C PHE A 342 5.04 3.39 11.71
N PHE A 343 3.90 2.89 11.27
CA PHE A 343 3.32 3.26 9.98
C PHE A 343 2.58 4.59 10.02
N GLU A 344 1.81 4.86 11.08
CA GLU A 344 1.09 6.12 11.25
C GLU A 344 2.02 7.32 11.32
N GLU A 345 3.18 7.16 11.94
CA GLU A 345 4.20 8.22 12.08
C GLU A 345 5.23 8.22 10.94
N ASN A 346 5.06 7.37 9.93
CA ASN A 346 5.96 7.24 8.79
C ASN A 346 7.43 7.06 9.19
N LYS A 347 7.66 6.15 10.14
CA LYS A 347 9.01 5.86 10.65
C LYS A 347 9.83 5.05 9.66
N LEU A 348 11.13 5.19 9.76
CA LEU A 348 12.12 4.31 9.15
C LEU A 348 12.74 3.40 10.22
N THR A 349 13.43 2.34 9.80
CA THR A 349 14.11 1.44 10.73
C THR A 349 15.21 2.16 11.52
N ASP A 350 15.24 1.93 12.82
CA ASP A 350 16.26 2.49 13.73
C ASP A 350 17.36 1.47 14.10
N ASN A 351 17.20 0.21 13.71
CA ASN A 351 18.08 -0.91 14.11
C ASN A 351 18.23 -1.07 15.63
N ILE A 352 17.19 -0.70 16.35
CA ILE A 352 17.01 -0.91 17.79
C ILE A 352 15.70 -1.65 18.04
N THR A 353 14.58 -1.03 17.63
CA THR A 353 13.23 -1.56 17.80
C THR A 353 12.64 -2.04 16.48
N SER A 354 13.30 -1.72 15.37
CA SER A 354 12.85 -2.04 14.02
C SER A 354 14.02 -2.39 13.10
N TYR A 355 13.84 -3.45 12.32
CA TYR A 355 14.85 -4.02 11.43
C TYR A 355 14.21 -4.45 10.11
N LEU A 356 14.98 -4.34 9.03
CA LEU A 356 14.55 -4.75 7.71
C LEU A 356 15.39 -5.93 7.21
N ALA A 357 14.73 -6.90 6.58
CA ALA A 357 15.39 -7.98 5.86
C ALA A 357 14.83 -8.14 4.46
N VAL A 358 15.67 -8.60 3.55
CA VAL A 358 15.34 -8.92 2.17
C VAL A 358 15.19 -10.42 2.02
N HIS A 359 14.22 -10.87 1.22
CA HIS A 359 14.10 -12.28 0.90
C HIS A 359 15.31 -12.76 0.11
N ASN A 360 16.07 -13.67 0.70
CA ASN A 360 17.14 -14.35 0.02
C ASN A 360 16.55 -15.50 -0.78
N ALA A 361 16.21 -15.21 -2.04
CA ALA A 361 15.79 -16.23 -2.98
C ALA A 361 16.97 -17.08 -3.43
N THR A 362 16.70 -18.32 -3.77
CA THR A 362 17.70 -19.29 -4.23
C THR A 362 18.48 -18.75 -5.43
N ILE A 363 19.78 -18.55 -5.25
CA ILE A 363 20.70 -18.46 -6.36
C ILE A 363 21.07 -19.88 -6.74
N SER A 364 20.65 -20.32 -7.94
CA SER A 364 20.95 -21.59 -8.57
C SER A 364 20.85 -22.88 -7.72
N ASN A 365 19.75 -23.59 -7.86
CA ASN A 365 19.57 -25.02 -7.53
C ASN A 365 19.79 -25.48 -6.09
N LYS A 366 19.87 -24.60 -5.13
CA LYS A 366 19.88 -24.98 -3.71
C LYS A 366 18.54 -24.66 -3.05
N PRO A 367 17.67 -25.62 -2.76
CA PRO A 367 16.34 -25.39 -2.20
C PRO A 367 16.33 -24.87 -0.76
N THR A 368 17.48 -24.66 -0.15
CA THR A 368 17.63 -24.34 1.29
C THR A 368 17.93 -22.87 1.60
N THR A 369 17.87 -21.97 0.62
CA THR A 369 18.26 -20.56 0.82
C THR A 369 17.11 -19.58 0.84
N ASN A 370 15.84 -20.03 0.78
CA ASN A 370 14.68 -19.17 0.92
C ASN A 370 14.53 -18.76 2.38
N GLN A 371 14.96 -17.54 2.72
CA GLN A 371 14.98 -17.10 4.10
C GLN A 371 15.01 -15.58 4.22
N TYR A 372 14.64 -15.13 5.42
CA TYR A 372 14.83 -13.76 5.89
C TYR A 372 15.82 -13.79 7.05
N VAL A 373 16.91 -13.04 6.95
CA VAL A 373 17.97 -13.05 7.95
C VAL A 373 18.13 -11.68 8.60
N PHE A 374 18.05 -11.64 9.92
CA PHE A 374 18.39 -10.49 10.74
C PHE A 374 19.72 -10.77 11.42
N THR A 375 20.77 -10.08 10.99
CA THR A 375 22.15 -10.42 11.35
C THR A 375 22.57 -10.00 12.74
N ASN A 376 21.98 -8.92 13.26
CA ASN A 376 22.31 -8.45 14.59
C ASN A 376 21.15 -7.72 15.27
N LEU A 377 20.48 -8.44 16.16
CA LEU A 377 19.37 -7.92 16.98
C LEU A 377 19.82 -7.58 18.41
N THR A 378 21.11 -7.39 18.66
CA THR A 378 21.62 -7.14 20.02
C THR A 378 20.93 -5.95 20.68
N ARG A 379 20.77 -4.85 19.95
CA ARG A 379 20.14 -3.64 20.49
C ARG A 379 18.65 -3.85 20.81
N LEU A 380 17.97 -4.74 20.08
CA LEU A 380 16.60 -5.14 20.37
C LEU A 380 16.51 -5.90 21.69
N ILE A 381 17.37 -6.89 21.88
CA ILE A 381 17.42 -7.66 23.12
C ILE A 381 17.70 -6.73 24.31
N ASN A 382 18.68 -5.85 24.17
CA ASN A 382 19.00 -4.86 25.21
C ASN A 382 17.82 -3.91 25.49
N ALA A 383 17.09 -3.47 24.49
CA ALA A 383 15.92 -2.63 24.67
C ALA A 383 14.82 -3.31 25.49
N CYS A 384 14.54 -4.58 25.20
CA CYS A 384 13.58 -5.38 25.99
C CYS A 384 14.05 -5.60 27.44
N VAL A 385 15.32 -5.94 27.63
CA VAL A 385 15.92 -6.11 28.97
C VAL A 385 15.81 -4.80 29.75
N ASN A 386 16.21 -3.69 29.16
CA ASN A 386 16.22 -2.38 29.83
C ASN A 386 14.82 -1.94 30.23
N GLU A 387 13.82 -2.17 29.37
CA GLU A 387 12.43 -1.85 29.68
C GLU A 387 11.96 -2.54 30.96
N LYS A 388 12.23 -3.84 31.10
CA LYS A 388 11.86 -4.61 32.29
C LYS A 388 12.66 -4.19 33.50
N GLN A 389 13.99 -4.03 33.37
CA GLN A 389 14.86 -3.65 34.48
C GLN A 389 14.57 -2.24 35.01
N GLU A 390 14.25 -1.29 34.14
CA GLU A 390 13.81 0.06 34.52
C GLU A 390 12.47 0.04 35.26
N ALA A 391 11.52 -0.76 34.81
CA ALA A 391 10.26 -0.95 35.50
C ALA A 391 10.46 -1.55 36.89
N LYS A 392 11.35 -2.55 37.01
CA LYS A 392 11.71 -3.17 38.30
C LYS A 392 12.34 -2.15 39.25
N LYS A 393 13.27 -1.36 38.77
CA LYS A 393 13.95 -0.32 39.55
C LYS A 393 12.97 0.75 40.04
N LYS A 394 12.06 1.16 39.16
CA LYS A 394 11.02 2.18 39.49
C LYS A 394 10.02 1.69 40.52
N ALA A 395 9.65 0.40 40.47
CA ALA A 395 8.72 -0.21 41.42
C ALA A 395 9.32 -0.43 42.81
N GLY A 396 10.65 -0.62 42.90
CA GLY A 396 11.32 -0.88 44.16
C GLY A 396 10.78 -2.11 44.88
N ASP A 397 10.42 -1.96 46.16
CA ASP A 397 9.90 -3.08 46.97
C ASP A 397 8.54 -3.58 46.55
N SER A 398 7.82 -2.82 45.72
CA SER A 398 6.50 -3.22 45.17
C SER A 398 6.61 -4.06 43.89
N TRP A 399 7.82 -4.39 43.45
CA TRP A 399 8.00 -5.15 42.23
C TRP A 399 7.37 -6.53 42.29
N ASN A 400 6.53 -6.83 41.28
CA ASN A 400 5.96 -8.15 41.06
C ASN A 400 6.12 -8.49 39.58
N GLU A 401 7.03 -9.40 39.28
CA GLU A 401 7.37 -9.77 37.89
C GLU A 401 6.16 -10.30 37.12
N ALA A 402 5.41 -11.21 37.72
CA ALA A 402 4.26 -11.83 37.06
C ALA A 402 3.16 -10.78 36.75
N ALA A 403 2.92 -9.86 37.69
CA ALA A 403 1.95 -8.78 37.50
C ALA A 403 2.40 -7.81 36.41
N TRP A 404 3.68 -7.46 36.38
CA TRP A 404 4.21 -6.56 35.35
C TRP A 404 4.13 -7.19 33.94
N GLU A 405 4.54 -8.45 33.81
CA GLU A 405 4.46 -9.18 32.53
C GLU A 405 3.00 -9.33 32.05
N ALA A 406 2.08 -9.59 32.97
CA ALA A 406 0.66 -9.64 32.65
C ALA A 406 0.10 -8.28 32.19
N ALA A 407 0.59 -7.18 32.77
CA ALA A 407 0.23 -5.82 32.37
C ALA A 407 0.92 -5.35 31.08
N ASN A 408 2.02 -5.98 30.69
CA ASN A 408 2.81 -5.64 29.51
C ASN A 408 3.03 -6.90 28.64
N PRO A 409 1.97 -7.53 28.10
CA PRO A 409 2.06 -8.86 27.47
C PRO A 409 2.95 -8.86 26.21
N ASP A 410 3.18 -7.70 25.61
CA ASP A 410 3.97 -7.57 24.37
C ASP A 410 5.42 -7.12 24.59
N TRP A 411 5.86 -7.03 25.85
CA TRP A 411 7.18 -6.50 26.20
C TRP A 411 8.35 -7.26 25.54
N ASN A 412 8.19 -8.56 25.29
CA ASN A 412 9.18 -9.43 24.69
C ASN A 412 8.75 -9.97 23.31
N LYS A 413 7.74 -9.34 22.69
CA LYS A 413 7.23 -9.80 21.41
C LYS A 413 7.63 -8.87 20.28
N VAL A 414 7.90 -9.48 19.14
CA VAL A 414 8.12 -8.83 17.87
C VAL A 414 7.17 -9.39 16.83
N VAL A 415 6.92 -8.60 15.80
CA VAL A 415 6.08 -8.97 14.67
C VAL A 415 6.87 -8.82 13.38
N LEU A 416 6.72 -9.80 12.50
CA LEU A 416 7.28 -9.79 11.15
C LEU A 416 6.17 -9.39 10.18
N ILE A 417 6.41 -8.33 9.39
CA ILE A 417 5.41 -7.66 8.56
C ILE A 417 5.94 -7.53 7.13
N PRO A 418 5.18 -7.96 6.10
CA PRO A 418 5.49 -7.64 4.71
C PRO A 418 5.42 -6.14 4.46
N VAL A 419 6.45 -5.57 3.88
CA VAL A 419 6.54 -4.12 3.62
C VAL A 419 7.03 -3.82 2.22
N LEU A 420 6.66 -2.63 1.73
CA LEU A 420 7.23 -1.98 0.57
C LEU A 420 8.20 -0.91 1.04
N VAL A 421 9.37 -0.88 0.43
CA VAL A 421 10.42 0.08 0.73
C VAL A 421 10.61 0.99 -0.48
N GLN A 422 10.53 2.29 -0.26
CA GLN A 422 10.81 3.29 -1.27
C GLN A 422 12.19 3.90 -1.02
N TYR A 423 12.98 3.98 -2.08
CA TYR A 423 14.27 4.65 -2.09
C TYR A 423 14.20 5.96 -2.86
N ASP A 424 15.10 6.87 -2.55
CA ASP A 424 15.24 8.11 -3.30
C ASP A 424 15.59 7.80 -4.77
N SER A 425 14.82 8.37 -5.69
CA SER A 425 15.00 8.18 -7.13
C SER A 425 16.35 8.68 -7.67
N SER A 426 16.99 9.62 -6.97
CA SER A 426 18.29 10.19 -7.39
C SER A 426 19.48 9.33 -7.01
N SER A 427 19.39 8.52 -5.96
CA SER A 427 20.55 7.78 -5.44
C SER A 427 20.33 6.28 -5.25
N ASN A 428 19.09 5.80 -5.23
CA ASN A 428 18.70 4.41 -4.87
C ASN A 428 19.31 3.89 -3.56
N LYS A 429 19.93 4.76 -2.75
CA LYS A 429 20.63 4.42 -1.52
C LYS A 429 19.92 4.90 -0.27
N ASN A 430 19.17 6.00 -0.38
CA ASN A 430 18.47 6.57 0.75
C ASN A 430 17.03 6.06 0.79
N MET A 431 16.72 5.34 1.84
CA MET A 431 15.37 4.89 2.13
C MET A 431 14.53 6.09 2.58
N ILE A 432 13.38 6.31 1.91
CA ILE A 432 12.49 7.43 2.21
C ILE A 432 11.17 7.01 2.84
N SER A 433 10.75 5.75 2.66
CA SER A 433 9.49 5.27 3.18
C SER A 433 9.48 3.76 3.34
N ILE A 434 8.87 3.29 4.43
CA ILE A 434 8.51 1.90 4.66
C ILE A 434 7.01 1.86 4.94
N GLN A 435 6.26 1.14 4.13
CA GLN A 435 4.82 1.00 4.24
C GLN A 435 4.41 -0.46 4.18
N HIS A 436 3.21 -0.80 4.64
CA HIS A 436 2.67 -2.14 4.46
C HIS A 436 2.68 -2.53 2.98
N ASP A 437 3.00 -3.77 2.70
CA ASP A 437 2.86 -4.32 1.35
C ASP A 437 1.36 -4.52 1.07
N LEU A 438 0.87 -3.80 0.06
CA LEU A 438 -0.53 -3.82 -0.35
C LEU A 438 -0.77 -4.71 -1.57
N GLN A 439 0.26 -5.39 -2.05
CA GLN A 439 0.16 -6.31 -3.17
C GLN A 439 -0.16 -7.73 -2.66
N PRO A 440 -0.95 -8.51 -3.41
CA PRO A 440 -1.18 -9.90 -3.06
C PRO A 440 0.13 -10.68 -3.01
N GLY A 441 0.40 -11.27 -1.87
CA GLY A 441 1.62 -12.04 -1.64
C GLY A 441 1.48 -12.92 -0.42
N TYR A 442 2.29 -13.97 -0.33
CA TYR A 442 2.39 -14.78 0.86
C TYR A 442 3.72 -15.54 0.93
N VAL A 443 4.05 -15.95 2.13
CA VAL A 443 5.12 -16.93 2.37
C VAL A 443 4.73 -17.77 3.58
N LYS A 444 5.00 -19.08 3.49
CA LYS A 444 4.89 -20.03 4.59
C LYS A 444 6.26 -20.16 5.23
N LEU A 445 6.33 -19.94 6.53
CA LEU A 445 7.57 -19.97 7.30
C LEU A 445 7.63 -21.18 8.23
N GLU A 446 8.82 -21.74 8.40
CA GLU A 446 9.07 -22.69 9.46
C GLU A 446 8.87 -22.02 10.81
N GLY A 447 8.27 -22.72 11.75
CA GLY A 447 7.96 -22.20 13.07
C GLY A 447 6.60 -22.72 13.55
N GLY A 448 5.97 -21.95 14.39
CA GLY A 448 4.71 -22.30 15.05
C GLY A 448 4.94 -22.96 16.41
N PRO A 449 3.91 -22.99 17.27
CA PRO A 449 4.02 -23.59 18.60
C PRO A 449 4.44 -25.06 18.61
N ASP A 450 4.00 -25.82 17.61
CA ASP A 450 4.25 -27.26 17.46
C ASP A 450 5.20 -27.59 16.31
N GLY A 451 5.71 -26.58 15.62
CA GLY A 451 6.62 -26.75 14.50
C GLY A 451 8.09 -26.67 14.90
N THR A 452 8.94 -26.43 13.90
CA THR A 452 10.37 -26.23 14.10
C THR A 452 10.64 -25.02 14.97
N LYS A 453 11.38 -25.19 16.06
CA LYS A 453 11.77 -24.08 16.92
C LYS A 453 12.83 -23.24 16.22
N LEU A 454 12.58 -21.93 16.15
CA LEU A 454 13.59 -20.98 15.72
C LEU A 454 14.62 -20.80 16.83
N LYS A 455 15.82 -20.43 16.44
CA LYS A 455 16.93 -20.19 17.38
C LYS A 455 17.51 -18.81 17.18
N LEU A 456 17.61 -18.06 18.27
CA LEU A 456 18.49 -16.90 18.33
C LEU A 456 19.92 -17.42 18.46
N GLU A 457 20.77 -17.05 17.53
CA GLU A 457 22.21 -17.37 17.56
C GLU A 457 22.94 -16.20 18.21
N VAL A 458 23.45 -16.42 19.42
CA VAL A 458 24.06 -15.37 20.24
C VAL A 458 25.57 -15.56 20.32
N THR A 459 26.28 -14.53 19.89
CA THR A 459 27.74 -14.42 20.11
C THR A 459 28.00 -13.43 21.24
N TYR A 460 28.75 -13.83 22.23
CA TYR A 460 29.03 -13.02 23.42
C TYR A 460 30.45 -13.16 23.91
N THR A 461 30.90 -12.20 24.67
CA THR A 461 32.23 -12.22 25.34
C THR A 461 32.04 -12.34 26.84
N ASN A 462 32.67 -13.33 27.41
CA ASN A 462 32.73 -13.56 28.86
C ASN A 462 34.00 -12.96 29.42
N PHE A 463 33.87 -11.94 30.26
CA PHE A 463 35.01 -11.30 30.92
C PHE A 463 35.41 -11.95 32.25
N ASN A 464 34.60 -12.87 32.76
CA ASN A 464 34.86 -13.59 34.00
C ASN A 464 35.61 -14.90 33.75
N GLY A 465 36.41 -14.98 32.72
CA GLY A 465 37.33 -16.08 32.50
C GLY A 465 38.26 -16.18 33.68
N LYS A 466 37.90 -16.99 34.66
CA LYS A 466 38.85 -17.43 35.69
C LYS A 466 40.04 -18.07 35.00
N GLN A 467 41.18 -17.59 35.42
CA GLN A 467 42.50 -18.13 35.25
C GLN A 467 42.56 -19.65 35.24
#